data_9c5b4483dfbb03c480896657fe3a8433
#
_entry.id   9c5b4483dfbb03c480896657fe3a8433
#
_cell.length_a   1.000
_cell.length_b   1.000
_cell.length_c   1.000
_cell.angle_alpha   90.00
_cell.angle_beta   90.00
_cell.angle_gamma   90.00
#
_symmetry.space_group_name_H-M   'P 1'
#
loop_
_entity.id
_entity.type
_entity.pdbx_description
1 polymer ?
#
loop_
_entity_poly.entity_id
_entity_poly.type
_entity_poly.pdbx_seq_one_letter_code
_entity_poly.pdbx_strand_id
1 'polypeptide(L)'
;MARRSSTTESSLTMTIETRLGSASVEELLSLAEKQVRRLVTEHPGEIPIYTEGGRWQFNGDPWAPVWTGGFLAGMMWIFAKRSSNPFWREQAETYSRLLEHRKHDDGTHDIGFLFTPSWGRWHELDPSEETRAVLIEAGKTMAGRFNRAGRYLRTWVDEGSTFIDVMMNIGIIYQASALSADPVLAEVATAHALTSRRYLVRGDATTVHEGWFDPVTGEFLRAATHQGFRSDSSWVRGHAWAIYGFGTAYHWTNDARFLETAVRCADVYISEVGDNYIGPNDWQDPASEFSYEASGASITASGLLQLADFLGAEGTHYRDYARAIVARLSEPEFLGTSTDGWEGIIKHSMYHRREGLGVDESVMWGDYYFVEALDRLASLS
;
A
#
# COMPACT_ATOMS: atom_id res chain seq x y z
N MET A 1 -43.38 -5.07 -32.45
CA MET A 1 -41.96 -4.85 -32.65
C MET A 1 -41.52 -3.74 -31.73
N ALA A 2 -40.95 -4.07 -30.60
CA ALA A 2 -40.66 -3.15 -29.50
C ALA A 2 -39.17 -2.95 -29.35
N ARG A 3 -38.75 -1.70 -29.40
CA ARG A 3 -37.43 -1.26 -28.95
C ARG A 3 -37.40 -1.27 -27.41
N ARG A 4 -36.55 -2.10 -26.81
CA ARG A 4 -36.12 -1.97 -25.41
C ARG A 4 -34.71 -2.55 -25.34
N SER A 5 -33.72 -1.68 -25.26
CA SER A 5 -32.42 -1.93 -24.62
C SER A 5 -31.42 -0.79 -24.87
N SER A 6 -31.57 0.35 -24.20
CA SER A 6 -30.48 1.38 -24.13
C SER A 6 -30.53 2.23 -22.85
N THR A 7 -31.42 1.89 -21.92
CA THR A 7 -31.61 2.72 -20.71
C THR A 7 -30.92 2.19 -19.45
N THR A 8 -30.48 0.93 -19.44
CA THR A 8 -29.87 0.31 -18.25
C THR A 8 -28.36 0.55 -18.12
N GLU A 9 -27.61 0.53 -19.23
CA GLU A 9 -26.16 0.77 -19.17
C GLU A 9 -25.82 2.23 -18.84
N SER A 10 -26.57 3.17 -19.42
CA SER A 10 -26.40 4.62 -19.15
C SER A 10 -26.75 4.98 -17.71
N SER A 11 -27.66 4.27 -17.04
CA SER A 11 -28.04 4.54 -15.66
C SER A 11 -27.06 4.01 -14.63
N LEU A 12 -26.36 2.88 -14.90
CA LEU A 12 -25.33 2.36 -14.03
C LEU A 12 -24.05 3.24 -14.06
N THR A 13 -23.63 3.65 -15.24
CA THR A 13 -22.47 4.55 -15.39
C THR A 13 -22.70 5.90 -14.72
N MET A 14 -23.89 6.49 -14.87
CA MET A 14 -24.28 7.72 -14.18
C MET A 14 -24.35 7.57 -12.66
N THR A 15 -24.71 6.38 -12.15
CA THR A 15 -24.80 6.15 -10.70
C THR A 15 -23.43 6.03 -10.08
N ILE A 16 -22.43 5.52 -10.80
CA ILE A 16 -21.04 5.37 -10.32
C ILE A 16 -20.31 6.74 -10.34
N GLU A 17 -20.49 7.54 -11.39
CA GLU A 17 -19.94 8.91 -11.42
C GLU A 17 -20.55 9.81 -10.33
N THR A 18 -21.80 9.64 -9.99
CA THR A 18 -22.46 10.38 -8.89
C THR A 18 -21.97 9.95 -7.50
N ARG A 19 -21.39 8.73 -7.37
CA ARG A 19 -20.89 8.23 -6.07
C ARG A 19 -19.47 8.71 -5.71
N LEU A 20 -18.70 9.32 -6.60
CA LEU A 20 -17.49 10.07 -6.24
C LEU A 20 -17.83 11.34 -5.43
N GLY A 21 -19.02 11.40 -4.89
CA GLY A 21 -19.51 12.50 -4.09
C GLY A 21 -19.66 13.79 -4.92
N SER A 22 -19.63 14.93 -4.25
CA SER A 22 -19.66 16.25 -4.88
C SER A 22 -18.30 16.67 -5.48
N ALA A 23 -17.23 15.90 -5.27
CA ALA A 23 -15.87 16.24 -5.70
C ALA A 23 -15.39 15.30 -6.81
N SER A 24 -14.77 15.87 -7.84
CA SER A 24 -14.06 15.11 -8.87
C SER A 24 -12.71 14.59 -8.37
N VAL A 25 -12.12 13.63 -9.08
CA VAL A 25 -10.77 13.12 -8.78
C VAL A 25 -9.73 14.26 -8.72
N GLU A 26 -9.84 15.24 -9.63
CA GLU A 26 -8.92 16.39 -9.67
C GLU A 26 -9.10 17.33 -8.46
N GLU A 27 -10.32 17.53 -7.99
CA GLU A 27 -10.56 18.30 -6.77
C GLU A 27 -9.99 17.62 -5.54
N LEU A 28 -10.12 16.28 -5.44
CA LEU A 28 -9.54 15.49 -4.34
C LEU A 28 -8.01 15.51 -4.38
N LEU A 29 -7.40 15.39 -5.55
CA LEU A 29 -5.96 15.57 -5.72
C LEU A 29 -5.49 16.96 -5.29
N SER A 30 -6.24 18.00 -5.66
CA SER A 30 -5.95 19.38 -5.25
C SER A 30 -6.08 19.59 -3.73
N LEU A 31 -7.02 18.90 -3.06
CA LEU A 31 -7.12 18.90 -1.59
C LEU A 31 -5.92 18.21 -0.97
N ALA A 32 -5.53 17.04 -1.47
CA ALA A 32 -4.35 16.32 -1.01
C ALA A 32 -3.07 17.14 -1.18
N GLU A 33 -2.90 17.80 -2.35
CA GLU A 33 -1.79 18.74 -2.58
C GLU A 33 -1.72 19.85 -1.52
N LYS A 34 -2.84 20.43 -1.13
CA LYS A 34 -2.89 21.50 -0.11
C LYS A 34 -2.45 20.97 1.26
N GLN A 35 -2.92 19.78 1.67
CA GLN A 35 -2.54 19.17 2.94
C GLN A 35 -1.04 18.86 2.97
N VAL A 36 -0.51 18.20 1.93
CA VAL A 36 0.92 17.88 1.85
C VAL A 36 1.77 19.15 1.77
N ARG A 37 1.35 20.16 1.02
CA ARG A 37 2.06 21.46 0.95
C ARG A 37 2.14 22.12 2.32
N ARG A 38 1.03 22.12 3.05
CA ARG A 38 0.98 22.65 4.41
C ARG A 38 1.97 21.91 5.29
N LEU A 39 1.92 20.56 5.31
CA LEU A 39 2.81 19.72 6.10
C LEU A 39 4.28 20.05 5.85
N VAL A 40 4.74 20.03 4.60
CA VAL A 40 6.17 20.23 4.28
C VAL A 40 6.62 21.69 4.42
N THR A 41 5.70 22.63 4.49
CA THR A 41 5.99 24.07 4.73
C THR A 41 6.08 24.36 6.23
N GLU A 42 5.18 23.79 7.03
CA GLU A 42 5.14 23.98 8.49
C GLU A 42 6.21 23.13 9.19
N HIS A 43 6.56 21.97 8.62
CA HIS A 43 7.50 20.98 9.18
C HIS A 43 8.55 20.55 8.14
N PRO A 44 9.43 21.45 7.68
CA PRO A 44 10.38 21.16 6.62
C PRO A 44 11.41 20.09 7.03
N GLY A 45 11.51 19.04 6.24
CA GLY A 45 12.44 17.92 6.44
C GLY A 45 11.99 16.90 7.49
N GLU A 46 10.83 17.09 8.11
CA GLU A 46 10.26 16.13 9.05
C GLU A 46 9.32 15.14 8.31
N ILE A 47 9.31 13.89 8.78
CA ILE A 47 8.51 12.81 8.19
C ILE A 47 7.61 12.22 9.28
N PRO A 48 6.29 12.45 9.20
CA PRO A 48 5.37 11.92 10.18
C PRO A 48 4.94 10.48 9.85
N ILE A 49 4.34 9.81 10.83
CA ILE A 49 3.87 8.43 10.71
C ILE A 49 2.35 8.36 10.80
N TYR A 50 1.78 8.90 11.88
CA TYR A 50 0.34 8.95 12.14
C TYR A 50 -0.02 10.25 12.85
N THR A 51 -1.32 10.56 12.95
CA THR A 51 -1.82 11.70 13.72
C THR A 51 -2.28 11.27 15.12
N GLU A 52 -2.28 12.23 16.07
CA GLU A 52 -2.98 12.14 17.34
C GLU A 52 -3.88 13.37 17.49
N GLY A 53 -5.17 13.14 17.63
CA GLY A 53 -6.16 14.22 17.57
C GLY A 53 -6.09 15.03 16.27
N GLY A 54 -5.78 14.37 15.17
CA GLY A 54 -5.64 14.98 13.86
C GLY A 54 -4.32 15.73 13.60
N ARG A 55 -3.34 15.71 14.54
CA ARG A 55 -2.04 16.38 14.42
C ARG A 55 -0.93 15.37 14.17
N TRP A 56 -0.11 15.61 13.15
CA TRP A 56 0.98 14.71 12.82
C TRP A 56 1.99 14.57 13.94
N GLN A 57 2.41 13.32 14.18
CA GLN A 57 3.45 12.95 15.15
C GLN A 57 4.76 12.68 14.40
N PHE A 58 5.83 13.37 14.81
CA PHE A 58 7.16 13.31 14.17
C PHE A 58 8.18 12.54 15.01
N ASN A 59 7.92 12.42 16.32
CA ASN A 59 8.84 11.79 17.26
C ASN A 59 8.07 10.80 18.13
N GLY A 60 8.58 9.59 18.28
CA GLY A 60 8.05 8.68 19.29
C GLY A 60 7.46 7.38 18.79
N ASP A 61 7.63 7.03 17.51
CA ASP A 61 7.39 5.65 17.11
C ASP A 61 8.57 4.78 17.60
N PRO A 62 8.36 3.92 18.59
CA PRO A 62 9.41 3.03 19.09
C PRO A 62 9.81 1.95 18.09
N TRP A 63 8.99 1.72 17.05
CA TRP A 63 9.12 0.62 16.12
C TRP A 63 9.93 0.97 14.88
N ALA A 64 9.95 2.26 14.53
CA ALA A 64 10.60 2.58 13.29
C ALA A 64 10.96 4.06 13.21
N PRO A 65 12.20 4.40 13.28
CA PRO A 65 12.55 5.60 12.60
C PRO A 65 12.17 5.39 11.12
N VAL A 66 10.93 5.78 10.79
CA VAL A 66 10.60 6.18 9.43
C VAL A 66 10.50 5.05 8.40
N TRP A 67 9.87 3.91 8.74
CA TRP A 67 9.51 2.94 7.69
C TRP A 67 8.55 3.56 6.66
N THR A 68 7.82 4.61 7.05
CA THR A 68 6.84 5.33 6.24
C THR A 68 7.42 6.43 5.37
N GLY A 69 8.72 6.70 5.46
CA GLY A 69 9.33 7.89 4.84
C GLY A 69 9.15 8.00 3.33
N GLY A 70 9.09 6.86 2.64
CA GLY A 70 8.88 6.83 1.20
C GLY A 70 7.51 7.34 0.76
N PHE A 71 6.48 7.21 1.58
CA PHE A 71 5.11 7.56 1.21
C PHE A 71 4.91 9.06 1.05
N LEU A 72 5.46 9.88 1.95
CA LEU A 72 5.39 11.34 1.83
C LEU A 72 6.12 11.81 0.56
N ALA A 73 7.34 11.33 0.32
CA ALA A 73 8.07 11.60 -0.92
C ALA A 73 7.28 11.11 -2.16
N GLY A 74 6.64 9.95 -2.05
CA GLY A 74 5.81 9.36 -3.11
C GLY A 74 4.63 10.22 -3.53
N MET A 75 3.91 10.82 -2.57
CA MET A 75 2.84 11.78 -2.88
C MET A 75 3.39 13.00 -3.64
N MET A 76 4.53 13.53 -3.22
CA MET A 76 5.16 14.68 -3.90
C MET A 76 5.60 14.32 -5.32
N TRP A 77 6.09 13.10 -5.58
CA TRP A 77 6.41 12.63 -6.93
C TRP A 77 5.16 12.49 -7.81
N ILE A 78 4.02 12.05 -7.23
CA ILE A 78 2.74 12.04 -7.96
C ILE A 78 2.36 13.47 -8.35
N PHE A 79 2.45 14.43 -7.45
CA PHE A 79 2.15 15.83 -7.75
C PHE A 79 3.16 16.44 -8.74
N ALA A 80 4.44 16.11 -8.65
CA ALA A 80 5.47 16.56 -9.61
C ALA A 80 5.20 16.04 -11.03
N LYS A 81 4.75 14.79 -11.17
CA LYS A 81 4.36 14.21 -12.46
C LYS A 81 3.15 14.93 -13.07
N ARG A 82 2.20 15.37 -12.25
CA ARG A 82 0.93 15.96 -12.68
C ARG A 82 0.99 17.49 -12.86
N SER A 83 1.97 18.15 -12.29
CA SER A 83 2.09 19.60 -12.25
C SER A 83 3.39 20.09 -12.85
N SER A 84 3.34 21.21 -13.56
CA SER A 84 4.54 21.95 -14.00
C SER A 84 5.17 22.79 -12.88
N ASN A 85 4.61 22.77 -11.66
CA ASN A 85 5.12 23.52 -10.52
C ASN A 85 6.43 22.91 -10.01
N PRO A 86 7.58 23.60 -10.11
CA PRO A 86 8.88 23.08 -9.71
C PRO A 86 8.96 22.74 -8.21
N PHE A 87 8.13 23.35 -7.37
CA PHE A 87 8.06 23.09 -5.95
C PHE A 87 7.93 21.60 -5.64
N TRP A 88 7.03 20.90 -6.33
CA TRP A 88 6.79 19.48 -6.03
C TRP A 88 8.00 18.62 -6.37
N ARG A 89 8.66 18.90 -7.48
CA ARG A 89 9.89 18.19 -7.84
C ARG A 89 11.01 18.45 -6.81
N GLU A 90 11.24 19.70 -6.44
CA GLU A 90 12.25 20.09 -5.46
C GLU A 90 12.01 19.43 -4.09
N GLN A 91 10.76 19.43 -3.62
CA GLN A 91 10.40 18.75 -2.37
C GLN A 91 10.56 17.24 -2.47
N ALA A 92 10.07 16.61 -3.54
CA ALA A 92 10.18 15.17 -3.75
C ALA A 92 11.64 14.70 -3.78
N GLU A 93 12.53 15.41 -4.46
CA GLU A 93 13.97 15.15 -4.47
C GLU A 93 14.57 15.30 -3.06
N THR A 94 14.24 16.39 -2.37
CA THR A 94 14.74 16.66 -1.01
C THR A 94 14.37 15.53 -0.06
N TYR A 95 13.08 15.15 -0.01
CA TYR A 95 12.61 14.09 0.89
C TYR A 95 13.10 12.70 0.48
N SER A 96 13.27 12.42 -0.81
CA SER A 96 13.89 11.18 -1.27
C SER A 96 15.35 11.08 -0.81
N ARG A 97 16.11 12.17 -0.90
CA ARG A 97 17.52 12.21 -0.45
C ARG A 97 17.68 12.03 1.06
N LEU A 98 16.71 12.48 1.88
CA LEU A 98 16.73 12.21 3.33
C LEU A 98 16.74 10.71 3.63
N LEU A 99 16.21 9.87 2.74
CA LEU A 99 16.13 8.42 2.91
C LEU A 99 17.33 7.67 2.33
N GLU A 100 18.20 8.32 1.54
CA GLU A 100 19.23 7.65 0.75
C GLU A 100 20.10 6.71 1.58
N HIS A 101 20.52 7.16 2.78
CA HIS A 101 21.39 6.38 3.67
C HIS A 101 20.77 5.04 4.10
N ARG A 102 19.42 4.92 4.06
CA ARG A 102 18.67 3.70 4.41
C ARG A 102 18.79 2.60 3.36
N LYS A 103 19.37 2.87 2.19
CA LYS A 103 19.62 1.83 1.17
C LYS A 103 20.53 0.69 1.65
N HIS A 104 21.25 0.92 2.75
CA HIS A 104 22.11 -0.07 3.41
C HIS A 104 21.52 -0.61 4.73
N ASP A 105 20.28 -0.27 5.06
CA ASP A 105 19.65 -0.65 6.31
C ASP A 105 19.14 -2.09 6.26
N ASP A 106 19.93 -3.01 6.77
CA ASP A 106 19.57 -4.42 6.90
C ASP A 106 18.78 -4.73 8.19
N GLY A 107 18.50 -3.75 9.01
CA GLY A 107 17.71 -3.87 10.24
C GLY A 107 16.21 -3.99 10.02
N THR A 108 15.68 -3.57 8.86
CA THR A 108 14.25 -3.61 8.54
C THR A 108 13.94 -4.37 7.26
N HIS A 109 12.71 -4.86 7.13
CA HIS A 109 12.17 -5.43 5.89
C HIS A 109 11.41 -4.37 5.05
N ASP A 110 11.34 -3.11 5.50
CA ASP A 110 10.52 -2.04 4.89
C ASP A 110 11.26 -1.25 3.80
N ILE A 111 12.35 -1.79 3.28
CA ILE A 111 13.17 -1.13 2.24
C ILE A 111 12.34 -0.80 0.99
N GLY A 112 11.40 -1.66 0.62
CA GLY A 112 10.48 -1.38 -0.50
C GLY A 112 9.58 -0.20 -0.22
N PHE A 113 9.03 -0.05 0.98
CA PHE A 113 8.21 1.10 1.38
C PHE A 113 9.00 2.42 1.38
N LEU A 114 10.30 2.35 1.69
CA LEU A 114 11.15 3.53 1.67
C LEU A 114 11.50 3.94 0.23
N PHE A 115 11.88 3.00 -0.63
CA PHE A 115 12.51 3.32 -1.90
C PHE A 115 11.58 3.24 -3.11
N THR A 116 10.58 2.36 -3.13
CA THR A 116 9.66 2.25 -4.28
C THR A 116 8.85 3.54 -4.49
N PRO A 117 8.20 4.13 -3.45
CA PRO A 117 7.45 5.37 -3.65
C PRO A 117 8.35 6.60 -3.85
N SER A 118 9.55 6.62 -3.32
CA SER A 118 10.48 7.75 -3.38
C SER A 118 11.40 7.67 -4.61
N TRP A 119 12.53 7.01 -4.48
CA TRP A 119 13.54 6.87 -5.53
C TRP A 119 13.03 6.09 -6.76
N GLY A 120 12.11 5.14 -6.58
CA GLY A 120 11.48 4.41 -7.66
C GLY A 120 10.68 5.34 -8.58
N ARG A 121 9.80 6.16 -8.01
CA ARG A 121 9.04 7.16 -8.77
C ARG A 121 9.93 8.25 -9.37
N TRP A 122 10.99 8.65 -8.67
CA TRP A 122 11.99 9.54 -9.24
C TRP A 122 12.62 8.93 -10.48
N HIS A 123 13.08 7.69 -10.41
CA HIS A 123 13.68 7.00 -11.54
C HIS A 123 12.71 6.81 -12.72
N GLU A 124 11.45 6.54 -12.45
CA GLU A 124 10.40 6.45 -13.48
C GLU A 124 10.19 7.77 -14.22
N LEU A 125 10.23 8.89 -13.49
CA LEU A 125 9.99 10.22 -14.05
C LEU A 125 11.24 10.79 -14.73
N ASP A 126 12.43 10.56 -14.17
CA ASP A 126 13.71 11.10 -14.62
C ASP A 126 14.85 10.11 -14.34
N PRO A 127 15.02 9.09 -15.20
CA PRO A 127 16.04 8.06 -15.02
C PRO A 127 17.46 8.65 -15.03
N SER A 128 18.27 8.30 -14.03
CA SER A 128 19.67 8.69 -13.94
C SER A 128 20.54 7.55 -13.37
N GLU A 129 21.85 7.63 -13.53
CA GLU A 129 22.76 6.65 -12.93
C GLU A 129 22.72 6.73 -11.39
N GLU A 130 22.47 7.91 -10.82
CA GLU A 130 22.30 8.10 -9.39
C GLU A 130 21.08 7.32 -8.87
N THR A 131 19.89 7.57 -9.46
CA THR A 131 18.66 6.89 -9.05
C THR A 131 18.74 5.39 -9.28
N ARG A 132 19.36 4.97 -10.38
CA ARG A 132 19.65 3.58 -10.70
C ARG A 132 20.52 2.91 -9.64
N ALA A 133 21.62 3.53 -9.24
CA ALA A 133 22.55 2.97 -8.26
C ALA A 133 21.89 2.82 -6.86
N VAL A 134 21.11 3.81 -6.43
CA VAL A 134 20.38 3.76 -5.16
C VAL A 134 19.37 2.62 -5.14
N LEU A 135 18.59 2.44 -6.20
CA LEU A 135 17.58 1.37 -6.27
C LEU A 135 18.20 -0.03 -6.31
N ILE A 136 19.31 -0.20 -7.02
CA ILE A 136 20.04 -1.47 -7.05
C ILE A 136 20.55 -1.81 -5.64
N GLU A 137 21.14 -0.85 -4.95
CA GLU A 137 21.66 -1.10 -3.60
C GLU A 137 20.55 -1.42 -2.61
N ALA A 138 19.46 -0.64 -2.60
CA ALA A 138 18.30 -0.89 -1.75
C ALA A 138 17.71 -2.30 -1.99
N GLY A 139 17.56 -2.71 -3.26
CA GLY A 139 17.06 -4.04 -3.58
C GLY A 139 18.02 -5.17 -3.16
N LYS A 140 19.33 -4.97 -3.26
CA LYS A 140 20.33 -5.92 -2.75
C LYS A 140 20.28 -6.04 -1.23
N THR A 141 20.15 -4.92 -0.52
CA THR A 141 20.00 -4.89 0.94
C THR A 141 18.77 -5.67 1.37
N MET A 142 17.62 -5.43 0.72
CA MET A 142 16.40 -6.19 0.98
C MET A 142 16.56 -7.69 0.66
N ALA A 143 17.20 -8.04 -0.47
CA ALA A 143 17.47 -9.43 -0.83
C ALA A 143 18.42 -10.14 0.15
N GLY A 144 19.31 -9.41 0.82
CA GLY A 144 20.19 -9.93 1.86
C GLY A 144 19.47 -10.52 3.08
N ARG A 145 18.19 -10.22 3.25
CA ARG A 145 17.34 -10.77 4.31
C ARG A 145 16.81 -12.17 4.00
N PHE A 146 17.16 -12.74 2.87
CA PHE A 146 16.61 -14.02 2.39
C PHE A 146 17.13 -15.23 3.16
N ASN A 147 16.21 -15.95 3.81
CA ASN A 147 16.48 -17.26 4.37
C ASN A 147 16.38 -18.33 3.27
N ARG A 148 17.50 -18.99 2.97
CA ARG A 148 17.58 -19.98 1.88
C ARG A 148 16.84 -21.29 2.18
N ALA A 149 16.81 -21.72 3.45
CA ALA A 149 16.17 -22.95 3.86
C ALA A 149 14.65 -22.84 3.76
N GLY A 150 14.07 -21.78 4.32
CA GLY A 150 12.63 -21.53 4.29
C GLY A 150 12.14 -20.77 3.05
N ARG A 151 13.07 -20.24 2.22
CA ARG A 151 12.77 -19.48 1.00
C ARG A 151 11.89 -18.26 1.24
N TYR A 152 12.13 -17.51 2.32
CA TYR A 152 11.42 -16.29 2.69
C TYR A 152 12.40 -15.15 3.02
N LEU A 153 11.92 -13.92 2.98
CA LEU A 153 12.61 -12.73 3.47
C LEU A 153 12.21 -12.54 4.93
N ARG A 154 13.20 -12.51 5.83
CA ARG A 154 12.96 -12.35 7.27
C ARG A 154 12.53 -10.92 7.62
N THR A 155 11.73 -10.80 8.68
CA THR A 155 11.36 -9.51 9.27
C THR A 155 12.44 -9.03 10.26
N TRP A 156 12.21 -7.86 10.86
CA TRP A 156 13.06 -7.34 11.93
C TRP A 156 12.84 -8.07 13.26
N VAL A 157 11.75 -8.85 13.39
CA VAL A 157 11.36 -9.51 14.64
C VAL A 157 12.30 -10.66 14.98
N ASP A 158 12.57 -11.55 14.03
CA ASP A 158 13.38 -12.74 14.24
C ASP A 158 13.83 -13.36 12.89
N GLU A 159 14.89 -14.17 12.93
CA GLU A 159 15.39 -14.90 11.76
C GLU A 159 14.36 -15.88 11.16
N GLY A 160 13.43 -16.38 11.98
CA GLY A 160 12.36 -17.30 11.57
C GLY A 160 11.05 -16.62 11.25
N SER A 161 10.94 -15.30 11.37
CA SER A 161 9.68 -14.57 11.15
C SER A 161 9.60 -13.97 9.74
N THR A 162 8.41 -14.08 9.13
CA THR A 162 8.06 -13.32 7.93
C THR A 162 6.62 -12.80 8.00
N PHE A 163 6.39 -11.58 7.50
CA PHE A 163 5.08 -10.92 7.47
C PHE A 163 4.53 -10.88 6.05
N ILE A 164 3.19 -10.79 5.95
CA ILE A 164 2.53 -10.53 4.67
C ILE A 164 2.92 -9.17 4.07
N ASP A 165 3.30 -8.20 4.91
CA ASP A 165 3.78 -6.87 4.54
C ASP A 165 5.02 -6.90 3.63
N VAL A 166 5.85 -7.94 3.78
CA VAL A 166 7.02 -8.15 2.93
C VAL A 166 6.65 -8.28 1.46
N MET A 167 5.43 -8.74 1.14
CA MET A 167 4.93 -8.78 -0.24
C MET A 167 4.88 -7.40 -0.90
N MET A 168 4.69 -6.32 -0.12
CA MET A 168 4.76 -4.95 -0.63
C MET A 168 6.19 -4.47 -0.86
N ASN A 169 7.15 -5.12 -0.22
CA ASN A 169 8.57 -4.73 -0.24
C ASN A 169 9.39 -5.47 -1.30
N ILE A 170 8.89 -6.56 -1.88
CA ILE A 170 9.66 -7.32 -2.88
C ILE A 170 9.79 -6.60 -4.24
N GLY A 171 8.94 -5.61 -4.51
CA GLY A 171 9.00 -4.81 -5.74
C GLY A 171 10.38 -4.18 -5.97
N ILE A 172 11.03 -3.71 -4.91
CA ILE A 172 12.38 -3.12 -4.99
C ILE A 172 13.45 -4.14 -5.40
N ILE A 173 13.28 -5.42 -5.03
CA ILE A 173 14.20 -6.50 -5.42
C ILE A 173 14.06 -6.80 -6.92
N TYR A 174 12.83 -6.90 -7.41
CA TYR A 174 12.58 -7.06 -8.85
C TYR A 174 13.12 -5.88 -9.66
N GLN A 175 12.88 -4.66 -9.19
CA GLN A 175 13.40 -3.45 -9.84
C GLN A 175 14.93 -3.45 -9.88
N ALA A 176 15.58 -3.80 -8.76
CA ALA A 176 17.04 -3.95 -8.72
C ALA A 176 17.55 -5.02 -9.67
N SER A 177 16.86 -6.16 -9.79
CA SER A 177 17.18 -7.21 -10.77
C SER A 177 17.15 -6.68 -12.20
N ALA A 178 16.07 -5.99 -12.57
CA ALA A 178 15.94 -5.41 -13.92
C ALA A 178 17.01 -4.34 -14.22
N LEU A 179 17.29 -3.46 -13.25
CA LEU A 179 18.27 -2.39 -13.39
C LEU A 179 19.71 -2.90 -13.42
N SER A 180 20.05 -3.97 -12.70
CA SER A 180 21.40 -4.54 -12.63
C SER A 180 21.63 -5.69 -13.60
N ALA A 181 20.58 -6.20 -14.25
CA ALA A 181 20.60 -7.44 -15.02
C ALA A 181 21.08 -8.67 -14.21
N ASP A 182 20.83 -8.67 -12.89
CA ASP A 182 21.12 -9.79 -12.00
C ASP A 182 19.84 -10.61 -11.74
N PRO A 183 19.65 -11.77 -12.39
CA PRO A 183 18.46 -12.59 -12.26
C PRO A 183 18.32 -13.22 -10.87
N VAL A 184 19.40 -13.37 -10.09
CA VAL A 184 19.36 -13.96 -8.76
C VAL A 184 18.47 -13.15 -7.81
N LEU A 185 18.44 -11.84 -7.97
CA LEU A 185 17.56 -10.97 -7.20
C LEU A 185 16.08 -11.29 -7.48
N ALA A 186 15.69 -11.41 -8.75
CA ALA A 186 14.32 -11.78 -9.10
C ALA A 186 13.94 -13.19 -8.59
N GLU A 187 14.88 -14.14 -8.60
CA GLU A 187 14.68 -15.49 -8.03
C GLU A 187 14.41 -15.44 -6.52
N VAL A 188 15.10 -14.57 -5.79
CA VAL A 188 14.88 -14.35 -4.34
C VAL A 188 13.47 -13.80 -4.09
N ALA A 189 13.06 -12.73 -4.79
CA ALA A 189 11.73 -12.15 -4.64
C ALA A 189 10.63 -13.15 -5.00
N THR A 190 10.79 -13.89 -6.09
CA THR A 190 9.84 -14.93 -6.54
C THR A 190 9.75 -16.08 -5.53
N ALA A 191 10.88 -16.52 -4.96
CA ALA A 191 10.89 -17.56 -3.94
C ALA A 191 10.13 -17.13 -2.69
N HIS A 192 10.34 -15.90 -2.23
CA HIS A 192 9.56 -15.32 -1.12
C HIS A 192 8.07 -15.28 -1.44
N ALA A 193 7.67 -14.77 -2.61
CA ALA A 193 6.28 -14.68 -3.01
C ALA A 193 5.58 -16.05 -3.03
N LEU A 194 6.27 -17.10 -3.50
CA LEU A 194 5.76 -18.47 -3.48
C LEU A 194 5.60 -19.02 -2.06
N THR A 195 6.53 -18.71 -1.16
CA THR A 195 6.45 -19.09 0.26
C THR A 195 5.29 -18.37 0.94
N SER A 196 5.13 -17.07 0.72
CA SER A 196 4.02 -16.29 1.24
C SER A 196 2.67 -16.79 0.72
N ARG A 197 2.57 -17.09 -0.58
CA ARG A 197 1.38 -17.72 -1.16
C ARG A 197 1.01 -19.04 -0.48
N ARG A 198 2.01 -19.85 -0.13
CA ARG A 198 1.80 -21.18 0.46
C ARG A 198 1.38 -21.12 1.92
N TYR A 199 1.96 -20.22 2.72
CA TYR A 199 1.85 -20.25 4.17
C TYR A 199 1.12 -19.05 4.77
N LEU A 200 1.08 -17.90 4.06
CA LEU A 200 0.41 -16.70 4.54
C LEU A 200 -0.95 -16.44 3.87
N VAL A 201 -1.30 -17.21 2.84
CA VAL A 201 -2.64 -17.20 2.22
C VAL A 201 -3.30 -18.53 2.50
N ARG A 202 -4.44 -18.51 3.21
CA ARG A 202 -5.19 -19.71 3.58
C ARG A 202 -5.95 -20.30 2.38
N GLY A 203 -6.50 -21.48 2.54
CA GLY A 203 -7.27 -22.16 1.48
C GLY A 203 -8.53 -21.38 1.03
N ASP A 204 -9.13 -20.61 1.92
CA ASP A 204 -10.24 -19.69 1.67
C ASP A 204 -9.80 -18.31 1.15
N ALA A 205 -8.52 -18.13 0.89
CA ALA A 205 -7.87 -16.90 0.45
C ALA A 205 -7.86 -15.75 1.49
N THR A 206 -8.26 -15.99 2.72
CA THR A 206 -7.95 -15.07 3.82
C THR A 206 -6.44 -15.09 4.15
N THR A 207 -5.91 -14.08 4.85
CA THR A 207 -4.47 -13.96 5.06
C THR A 207 -4.07 -14.12 6.51
N VAL A 208 -2.88 -14.68 6.71
CA VAL A 208 -2.13 -14.68 7.97
C VAL A 208 -1.23 -13.45 7.98
N HIS A 209 -1.14 -12.76 9.11
CA HIS A 209 -0.22 -11.63 9.24
C HIS A 209 1.23 -12.11 9.28
N GLU A 210 1.56 -13.06 10.17
CA GLU A 210 2.92 -13.51 10.43
C GLU A 210 3.04 -15.04 10.36
N GLY A 211 4.07 -15.50 9.67
CA GLY A 211 4.49 -16.91 9.64
C GLY A 211 5.82 -17.10 10.37
N TRP A 212 5.89 -18.12 11.21
CA TRP A 212 7.10 -18.53 11.89
C TRP A 212 7.66 -19.82 11.29
N PHE A 213 8.96 -19.83 11.04
CA PHE A 213 9.72 -20.94 10.47
C PHE A 213 10.90 -21.28 11.36
N ASP A 214 11.33 -22.54 11.32
CA ASP A 214 12.65 -22.89 11.79
C ASP A 214 13.70 -22.30 10.82
N PRO A 215 14.58 -21.40 11.26
CA PRO A 215 15.49 -20.71 10.35
C PRO A 215 16.59 -21.61 9.77
N VAL A 216 16.82 -22.78 10.37
CA VAL A 216 17.85 -23.73 9.94
C VAL A 216 17.28 -24.75 8.95
N THR A 217 16.11 -25.31 9.25
CA THR A 217 15.47 -26.34 8.40
C THR A 217 14.53 -25.74 7.36
N GLY A 218 14.02 -24.55 7.59
CA GLY A 218 13.01 -23.91 6.75
C GLY A 218 11.60 -24.45 6.96
N GLU A 219 11.38 -25.28 7.99
CA GLU A 219 10.06 -25.82 8.32
C GLU A 219 9.12 -24.74 8.83
N PHE A 220 7.88 -24.70 8.31
CA PHE A 220 6.85 -23.82 8.83
C PHE A 220 6.34 -24.33 10.19
N LEU A 221 6.44 -23.51 11.22
CA LEU A 221 6.11 -23.87 12.58
C LEU A 221 4.69 -23.47 12.97
N ARG A 222 4.31 -22.22 12.70
CA ARG A 222 3.01 -21.68 13.11
C ARG A 222 2.67 -20.36 12.42
N ALA A 223 1.38 -20.05 12.39
CA ALA A 223 0.89 -18.71 12.15
C ALA A 223 0.94 -17.86 13.43
N ALA A 224 1.10 -16.55 13.28
CA ALA A 224 1.08 -15.56 14.35
C ALA A 224 0.48 -14.25 13.86
N THR A 225 0.37 -13.27 14.74
CA THR A 225 -0.01 -11.90 14.38
C THR A 225 0.63 -10.89 15.31
N HIS A 226 1.11 -9.82 14.74
CA HIS A 226 1.67 -8.68 15.45
C HIS A 226 0.61 -7.58 15.64
N GLN A 227 -0.13 -7.26 14.57
CA GLN A 227 -1.11 -6.17 14.54
C GLN A 227 -2.58 -6.64 14.47
N GLY A 228 -2.86 -7.87 14.01
CA GLY A 228 -4.21 -8.42 13.94
C GLY A 228 -4.75 -8.87 15.30
N PHE A 229 -6.02 -9.26 15.33
CA PHE A 229 -6.72 -9.68 16.54
C PHE A 229 -6.20 -11.02 17.10
N ARG A 230 -6.06 -12.05 16.23
CA ARG A 230 -5.56 -13.39 16.58
C ARG A 230 -4.73 -13.96 15.45
N SER A 231 -3.95 -15.02 15.75
CA SER A 231 -3.14 -15.73 14.75
C SER A 231 -3.96 -16.41 13.65
N ASP A 232 -5.21 -16.72 13.92
CA ASP A 232 -6.18 -17.34 13.00
C ASP A 232 -7.17 -16.34 12.41
N SER A 233 -7.11 -15.06 12.80
CA SER A 233 -7.94 -13.99 12.24
C SER A 233 -7.32 -13.38 10.96
N SER A 234 -8.01 -12.43 10.38
CA SER A 234 -7.56 -11.72 9.20
C SER A 234 -7.51 -10.21 9.43
N TRP A 235 -6.31 -9.73 9.69
CA TRP A 235 -6.02 -8.31 9.76
C TRP A 235 -6.17 -7.67 8.38
N VAL A 236 -7.12 -6.73 8.25
CA VAL A 236 -7.62 -6.23 6.96
C VAL A 236 -6.52 -5.50 6.17
N ARG A 237 -5.67 -4.71 6.82
CA ARG A 237 -4.53 -4.08 6.13
C ARG A 237 -3.52 -5.11 5.62
N GLY A 238 -3.24 -6.17 6.38
CA GLY A 238 -2.40 -7.27 5.90
C GLY A 238 -3.00 -8.00 4.69
N HIS A 239 -4.32 -8.12 4.66
CA HIS A 239 -5.03 -8.65 3.51
C HIS A 239 -4.92 -7.73 2.29
N ALA A 240 -5.04 -6.42 2.48
CA ALA A 240 -4.81 -5.42 1.44
C ALA A 240 -3.37 -5.48 0.89
N TRP A 241 -2.37 -5.67 1.77
CA TRP A 241 -0.98 -5.91 1.35
C TRP A 241 -0.82 -7.12 0.44
N ALA A 242 -1.57 -8.20 0.71
CA ALA A 242 -1.55 -9.38 -0.14
C ALA A 242 -2.12 -9.09 -1.54
N ILE A 243 -3.28 -8.41 -1.63
CA ILE A 243 -3.88 -8.04 -2.92
C ILE A 243 -2.87 -7.29 -3.78
N TYR A 244 -2.31 -6.21 -3.25
CA TYR A 244 -1.37 -5.36 -3.98
C TYR A 244 -0.04 -6.08 -4.25
N GLY A 245 0.54 -6.72 -3.24
CA GLY A 245 1.87 -7.33 -3.33
C GLY A 245 1.93 -8.53 -4.27
N PHE A 246 0.90 -9.38 -4.31
CA PHE A 246 0.80 -10.45 -5.31
C PHE A 246 0.56 -9.88 -6.71
N GLY A 247 -0.19 -8.79 -6.86
CA GLY A 247 -0.29 -8.05 -8.12
C GLY A 247 1.08 -7.54 -8.58
N THR A 248 1.89 -6.99 -7.67
CA THR A 248 3.27 -6.58 -7.96
C THR A 248 4.15 -7.76 -8.39
N ALA A 249 4.05 -8.90 -7.71
CA ALA A 249 4.78 -10.10 -8.11
C ALA A 249 4.38 -10.57 -9.52
N TYR A 250 3.10 -10.52 -9.85
CA TYR A 250 2.62 -10.80 -11.21
C TYR A 250 3.18 -9.82 -12.24
N HIS A 251 3.15 -8.53 -11.96
CA HIS A 251 3.71 -7.49 -12.84
C HIS A 251 5.14 -7.81 -13.29
N TRP A 252 5.98 -8.23 -12.37
CA TRP A 252 7.39 -8.48 -12.65
C TRP A 252 7.68 -9.86 -13.26
N THR A 253 6.84 -10.87 -12.97
CA THR A 253 7.13 -12.25 -13.34
C THR A 253 6.23 -12.80 -14.44
N ASN A 254 5.07 -12.21 -14.63
CA ASN A 254 3.98 -12.74 -15.45
C ASN A 254 3.56 -14.17 -15.04
N ASP A 255 3.82 -14.56 -13.78
CA ASP A 255 3.42 -15.86 -13.24
C ASP A 255 1.97 -15.85 -12.81
N ALA A 256 1.12 -16.57 -13.53
CA ALA A 256 -0.32 -16.62 -13.33
C ALA A 256 -0.73 -17.01 -11.89
N ARG A 257 0.13 -17.73 -11.15
CA ARG A 257 -0.15 -18.10 -9.75
C ARG A 257 -0.28 -16.88 -8.84
N PHE A 258 0.47 -15.81 -9.13
CA PHE A 258 0.40 -14.58 -8.35
C PHE A 258 -0.86 -13.78 -8.68
N LEU A 259 -1.23 -13.68 -9.96
CA LEU A 259 -2.48 -13.04 -10.36
C LEU A 259 -3.69 -13.78 -9.76
N GLU A 260 -3.74 -15.10 -9.86
CA GLU A 260 -4.77 -15.92 -9.23
C GLU A 260 -4.89 -15.64 -7.73
N THR A 261 -3.75 -15.54 -7.04
CA THR A 261 -3.75 -15.28 -5.59
C THR A 261 -4.26 -13.89 -5.27
N ALA A 262 -3.82 -12.86 -6.00
CA ALA A 262 -4.29 -11.49 -5.82
C ALA A 262 -5.80 -11.37 -6.09
N VAL A 263 -6.29 -12.00 -7.15
CA VAL A 263 -7.73 -12.06 -7.51
C VAL A 263 -8.53 -12.72 -6.39
N ARG A 264 -8.14 -13.88 -5.91
CA ARG A 264 -8.83 -14.56 -4.81
C ARG A 264 -8.87 -13.77 -3.52
N CYS A 265 -7.77 -13.08 -3.18
CA CYS A 265 -7.76 -12.16 -2.04
C CYS A 265 -8.69 -10.96 -2.27
N ALA A 266 -8.70 -10.40 -3.47
CA ALA A 266 -9.60 -9.30 -3.82
C ALA A 266 -11.08 -9.70 -3.70
N ASP A 267 -11.45 -10.89 -4.18
CA ASP A 267 -12.81 -11.42 -4.08
C ASP A 267 -13.24 -11.59 -2.61
N VAL A 268 -12.33 -12.08 -1.75
CA VAL A 268 -12.59 -12.18 -0.30
C VAL A 268 -12.81 -10.80 0.32
N TYR A 269 -11.96 -9.81 0.01
CA TYR A 269 -12.16 -8.45 0.52
C TYR A 269 -13.54 -7.90 0.11
N ILE A 270 -13.91 -8.02 -1.15
CA ILE A 270 -15.20 -7.55 -1.68
C ILE A 270 -16.36 -8.27 -0.98
N SER A 271 -16.24 -9.59 -0.77
CA SER A 271 -17.26 -10.38 -0.09
C SER A 271 -17.44 -10.02 1.38
N GLU A 272 -16.34 -9.83 2.12
CA GLU A 272 -16.37 -9.54 3.56
C GLU A 272 -16.81 -8.10 3.86
N VAL A 273 -16.39 -7.15 3.03
CA VAL A 273 -16.66 -5.71 3.24
C VAL A 273 -17.97 -5.27 2.61
N GLY A 274 -18.35 -5.86 1.48
CA GLY A 274 -19.60 -5.58 0.77
C GLY A 274 -19.75 -4.10 0.39
N ASP A 275 -20.98 -3.60 0.50
CA ASP A 275 -21.34 -2.21 0.13
C ASP A 275 -20.90 -1.15 1.15
N ASN A 276 -20.23 -1.54 2.24
CA ASN A 276 -19.59 -0.59 3.17
C ASN A 276 -18.29 -0.01 2.60
N TYR A 277 -17.61 -0.75 1.70
CA TYR A 277 -16.36 -0.42 1.01
C TYR A 277 -15.14 -0.26 1.92
N ILE A 278 -15.31 0.01 3.20
CA ILE A 278 -14.25 0.17 4.20
C ILE A 278 -14.46 -0.86 5.30
N GLY A 279 -13.52 -1.77 5.47
CA GLY A 279 -13.57 -2.81 6.49
C GLY A 279 -13.10 -2.35 7.87
N PRO A 280 -13.34 -3.15 8.91
CA PRO A 280 -12.77 -2.95 10.24
C PRO A 280 -11.27 -3.27 10.24
N ASN A 281 -10.60 -3.09 11.39
CA ASN A 281 -9.18 -3.46 11.52
C ASN A 281 -8.94 -4.98 11.36
N ASP A 282 -9.87 -5.81 11.79
CA ASP A 282 -9.80 -7.27 11.69
C ASP A 282 -11.22 -7.85 11.59
N TRP A 283 -11.45 -8.74 10.64
CA TRP A 283 -12.80 -9.26 10.37
C TRP A 283 -13.36 -10.14 11.50
N GLN A 284 -12.49 -10.75 12.30
CA GLN A 284 -12.88 -11.63 13.39
C GLN A 284 -12.80 -10.98 14.78
N ASP A 285 -12.52 -9.68 14.86
CA ASP A 285 -12.53 -8.95 16.12
C ASP A 285 -13.98 -8.53 16.50
N PRO A 286 -14.58 -9.15 17.52
CA PRO A 286 -15.98 -8.85 17.89
C PRO A 286 -16.13 -7.51 18.62
N ALA A 287 -15.03 -6.95 19.13
CA ALA A 287 -15.01 -5.71 19.88
C ALA A 287 -14.47 -4.54 19.04
N SER A 288 -14.84 -4.50 17.76
CA SER A 288 -14.50 -3.39 16.90
C SER A 288 -15.23 -2.13 17.37
N GLU A 289 -14.66 -1.48 18.40
CA GLU A 289 -15.06 -0.16 18.88
C GLU A 289 -14.88 0.88 17.75
N PHE A 290 -13.96 0.59 16.83
CA PHE A 290 -13.70 1.35 15.62
C PHE A 290 -14.14 0.51 14.42
N SER A 291 -15.16 1.00 13.73
CA SER A 291 -15.80 0.29 12.61
C SER A 291 -14.96 0.32 11.33
N TYR A 292 -13.89 1.13 11.29
CA TYR A 292 -13.15 1.41 10.04
C TYR A 292 -11.65 1.25 10.19
N GLU A 293 -11.03 0.78 9.11
CA GLU A 293 -9.59 0.84 8.84
C GLU A 293 -9.39 1.41 7.43
N ALA A 294 -9.43 2.75 7.33
CA ALA A 294 -9.41 3.47 6.07
C ALA A 294 -8.12 3.26 5.26
N SER A 295 -6.98 3.00 5.93
CA SER A 295 -5.72 2.74 5.22
C SER A 295 -5.76 1.40 4.47
N GLY A 296 -6.36 0.36 5.04
CA GLY A 296 -6.58 -0.91 4.33
C GLY A 296 -7.47 -0.75 3.11
N ALA A 297 -8.49 0.11 3.20
CA ALA A 297 -9.36 0.42 2.07
C ALA A 297 -8.61 1.17 0.96
N SER A 298 -7.78 2.18 1.29
CA SER A 298 -7.00 2.92 0.28
C SER A 298 -5.96 2.04 -0.42
N ILE A 299 -5.28 1.15 0.31
CA ILE A 299 -4.37 0.15 -0.25
C ILE A 299 -5.12 -0.81 -1.18
N THR A 300 -6.28 -1.30 -0.74
CA THR A 300 -7.13 -2.17 -1.54
C THR A 300 -7.58 -1.48 -2.82
N ALA A 301 -8.03 -0.23 -2.76
CA ALA A 301 -8.42 0.52 -3.96
C ALA A 301 -7.29 0.59 -4.99
N SER A 302 -6.07 0.91 -4.55
CA SER A 302 -4.90 0.96 -5.43
C SER A 302 -4.53 -0.42 -6.00
N GLY A 303 -4.61 -1.48 -5.17
CA GLY A 303 -4.38 -2.86 -5.59
C GLY A 303 -5.44 -3.37 -6.60
N LEU A 304 -6.72 -3.05 -6.38
CA LEU A 304 -7.80 -3.41 -7.31
C LEU A 304 -7.67 -2.71 -8.66
N LEU A 305 -7.23 -1.45 -8.68
CA LEU A 305 -6.94 -0.74 -9.93
C LEU A 305 -5.78 -1.41 -10.68
N GLN A 306 -4.74 -1.84 -9.97
CA GLN A 306 -3.64 -2.62 -10.56
C GLN A 306 -4.16 -3.95 -11.17
N LEU A 307 -5.03 -4.68 -10.45
CA LEU A 307 -5.63 -5.91 -10.96
C LEU A 307 -6.51 -5.66 -12.18
N ALA A 308 -7.30 -4.60 -12.16
CA ALA A 308 -8.16 -4.22 -13.28
C ALA A 308 -7.35 -3.97 -14.57
N ASP A 309 -6.17 -3.37 -14.44
CA ASP A 309 -5.27 -3.14 -15.58
C ASP A 309 -4.71 -4.45 -16.13
N PHE A 310 -4.36 -5.42 -15.29
CA PHE A 310 -3.90 -6.74 -15.74
C PHE A 310 -4.97 -7.58 -16.41
N LEU A 311 -6.20 -7.48 -15.93
CA LEU A 311 -7.34 -8.27 -16.41
C LEU A 311 -8.09 -7.61 -17.58
N GLY A 312 -7.83 -6.33 -17.86
CA GLY A 312 -8.48 -5.60 -18.93
C GLY A 312 -10.00 -5.56 -18.75
N ALA A 313 -10.75 -6.06 -19.74
CA ALA A 313 -12.21 -6.05 -19.69
C ALA A 313 -12.80 -6.92 -18.56
N GLU A 314 -12.14 -8.01 -18.20
CA GLU A 314 -12.55 -8.90 -17.11
C GLU A 314 -12.36 -8.22 -15.73
N GLY A 315 -11.47 -7.24 -15.64
CA GLY A 315 -11.17 -6.49 -14.41
C GLY A 315 -12.13 -5.32 -14.11
N THR A 316 -13.16 -5.09 -14.94
CA THR A 316 -14.06 -3.93 -14.80
C THR A 316 -14.69 -3.85 -13.41
N HIS A 317 -15.16 -4.97 -12.85
CA HIS A 317 -15.78 -4.98 -11.52
C HIS A 317 -14.80 -4.61 -10.39
N TYR A 318 -13.51 -4.93 -10.48
CA TYR A 318 -12.50 -4.48 -9.54
C TYR A 318 -12.27 -2.96 -9.64
N ARG A 319 -12.24 -2.43 -10.87
CA ARG A 319 -12.16 -0.98 -11.09
C ARG A 319 -13.36 -0.25 -10.50
N ASP A 320 -14.55 -0.78 -10.69
CA ASP A 320 -15.77 -0.17 -10.18
C ASP A 320 -15.82 -0.22 -8.65
N TYR A 321 -15.39 -1.34 -8.03
CA TYR A 321 -15.31 -1.45 -6.59
C TYR A 321 -14.22 -0.51 -6.01
N ALA A 322 -13.07 -0.38 -6.67
CA ALA A 322 -12.04 0.59 -6.29
C ALA A 322 -12.55 2.04 -6.34
N ARG A 323 -13.30 2.40 -7.38
CA ARG A 323 -13.99 3.70 -7.47
C ARG A 323 -14.95 3.93 -6.31
N ALA A 324 -15.70 2.90 -5.93
CA ALA A 324 -16.65 3.00 -4.81
C ALA A 324 -15.90 3.16 -3.46
N ILE A 325 -14.77 2.49 -3.25
CA ILE A 325 -13.90 2.72 -2.08
C ILE A 325 -13.43 4.18 -2.06
N VAL A 326 -12.88 4.68 -3.17
CA VAL A 326 -12.39 6.07 -3.25
C VAL A 326 -13.53 7.07 -3.01
N ALA A 327 -14.71 6.80 -3.56
CA ALA A 327 -15.91 7.62 -3.33
C ALA A 327 -16.28 7.67 -1.84
N ARG A 328 -16.29 6.52 -1.17
CA ARG A 328 -16.59 6.43 0.27
C ARG A 328 -15.54 7.17 1.11
N LEU A 329 -14.25 6.98 0.82
CA LEU A 329 -13.15 7.70 1.48
C LEU A 329 -13.19 9.22 1.24
N SER A 330 -13.89 9.66 0.20
CA SER A 330 -14.05 11.07 -0.14
C SER A 330 -15.23 11.74 0.57
N GLU A 331 -16.03 11.01 1.33
CA GLU A 331 -17.12 11.59 2.11
C GLU A 331 -16.58 12.39 3.30
N PRO A 332 -17.32 13.42 3.79
CA PRO A 332 -16.88 14.29 4.88
C PRO A 332 -16.49 13.54 6.16
N GLU A 333 -17.08 12.36 6.39
CA GLU A 333 -16.73 11.48 7.50
C GLU A 333 -15.24 11.08 7.46
N PHE A 334 -14.71 10.78 6.27
CA PHE A 334 -13.35 10.26 6.08
C PHE A 334 -12.31 11.32 5.68
N LEU A 335 -12.74 12.44 5.08
CA LEU A 335 -11.80 13.49 4.68
C LEU A 335 -11.34 14.31 5.90
N GLY A 336 -10.03 14.42 6.08
CA GLY A 336 -9.41 15.25 7.12
C GLY A 336 -9.79 16.73 6.96
N THR A 337 -9.86 17.24 5.73
CA THR A 337 -10.25 18.62 5.43
C THR A 337 -11.66 19.00 5.87
N SER A 338 -12.50 18.03 6.23
CA SER A 338 -13.84 18.26 6.78
C SER A 338 -13.84 18.54 8.28
N THR A 339 -12.68 18.45 8.93
CA THR A 339 -12.52 18.66 10.38
C THR A 339 -11.50 19.77 10.62
N ASP A 340 -11.90 20.83 11.33
CA ASP A 340 -11.01 21.96 11.62
C ASP A 340 -9.74 21.50 12.35
N GLY A 341 -8.59 21.90 11.79
CA GLY A 341 -7.30 21.61 12.36
C GLY A 341 -6.76 20.20 12.08
N TRP A 342 -7.49 19.34 11.38
CA TRP A 342 -6.98 18.04 10.98
C TRP A 342 -5.92 18.17 9.89
N GLU A 343 -4.80 17.45 10.03
CA GLU A 343 -3.62 17.61 9.17
C GLU A 343 -3.45 16.51 8.13
N GLY A 344 -3.98 15.30 8.38
CA GLY A 344 -3.96 14.19 7.42
C GLY A 344 -5.01 14.35 6.32
N ILE A 345 -4.93 13.52 5.29
CA ILE A 345 -5.85 13.54 4.14
C ILE A 345 -7.10 12.72 4.44
N ILE A 346 -6.93 11.46 4.90
CA ILE A 346 -8.03 10.57 5.28
C ILE A 346 -7.98 10.24 6.77
N LYS A 347 -9.15 10.11 7.38
CA LYS A 347 -9.36 9.76 8.79
C LYS A 347 -9.75 8.29 8.95
N HIS A 348 -9.86 7.86 10.20
CA HIS A 348 -10.36 6.52 10.56
C HIS A 348 -9.47 5.39 10.07
N SER A 349 -8.15 5.66 10.00
CA SER A 349 -7.12 4.65 9.83
C SER A 349 -6.62 4.14 11.18
N MET A 350 -5.89 3.04 11.16
CA MET A 350 -5.38 2.43 12.39
C MET A 350 -3.95 1.94 12.20
N TYR A 351 -2.98 2.51 12.93
CA TYR A 351 -1.61 2.02 12.86
C TYR A 351 -1.44 0.71 13.64
N HIS A 352 -1.55 0.77 14.97
CA HIS A 352 -1.34 -0.40 15.81
C HIS A 352 -2.31 -0.40 17.01
N ARG A 353 -3.44 -1.10 16.88
CA ARG A 353 -4.52 -1.07 17.88
C ARG A 353 -4.08 -1.52 19.26
N ARG A 354 -3.29 -2.61 19.36
CA ARG A 354 -2.86 -3.18 20.63
C ARG A 354 -1.97 -2.24 21.44
N GLU A 355 -1.15 -1.46 20.74
CA GLU A 355 -0.24 -0.48 21.33
C GLU A 355 -0.88 0.90 21.46
N GLY A 356 -2.10 1.09 20.99
CA GLY A 356 -2.80 2.38 21.03
C GLY A 356 -2.18 3.45 20.11
N LEU A 357 -1.43 3.05 19.08
CA LEU A 357 -0.74 3.98 18.17
C LEU A 357 -1.62 4.28 16.96
N GLY A 358 -1.84 5.56 16.68
CA GLY A 358 -2.59 6.03 15.51
C GLY A 358 -3.92 5.32 15.33
N VAL A 359 -4.70 5.21 16.43
CA VAL A 359 -6.00 4.53 16.46
C VAL A 359 -7.09 5.54 16.13
N ASP A 360 -7.86 5.26 15.08
CA ASP A 360 -8.91 6.16 14.57
C ASP A 360 -8.38 7.50 14.05
N GLU A 361 -7.18 7.48 13.48
CA GLU A 361 -6.38 8.64 13.09
C GLU A 361 -6.05 8.62 11.58
N SER A 362 -5.28 9.58 11.11
CA SER A 362 -4.64 9.51 9.79
C SER A 362 -3.30 8.79 9.91
N VAL A 363 -2.93 8.05 8.86
CA VAL A 363 -1.63 7.38 8.77
C VAL A 363 -1.01 7.69 7.41
N MET A 364 0.31 7.86 7.36
CA MET A 364 1.00 8.35 6.17
C MET A 364 0.82 7.43 4.95
N TRP A 365 0.79 6.11 5.15
CA TRP A 365 0.52 5.16 4.06
C TRP A 365 -0.94 5.18 3.60
N GLY A 366 -1.88 5.44 4.51
CA GLY A 366 -3.29 5.61 4.17
C GLY A 366 -3.48 6.77 3.19
N ASP A 367 -2.89 7.91 3.53
CA ASP A 367 -2.89 9.12 2.69
C ASP A 367 -2.21 8.85 1.33
N TYR A 368 -1.04 8.19 1.34
CA TYR A 368 -0.32 7.87 0.11
C TYR A 368 -1.13 6.98 -0.84
N TYR A 369 -1.67 5.85 -0.36
CA TYR A 369 -2.42 4.95 -1.23
C TYR A 369 -3.76 5.53 -1.69
N PHE A 370 -4.35 6.42 -0.92
CA PHE A 370 -5.50 7.22 -1.39
C PHE A 370 -5.10 8.12 -2.56
N VAL A 371 -3.99 8.86 -2.44
CA VAL A 371 -3.46 9.72 -3.51
C VAL A 371 -3.03 8.88 -4.73
N GLU A 372 -2.41 7.72 -4.52
CA GLU A 372 -2.05 6.81 -5.61
C GLU A 372 -3.29 6.28 -6.34
N ALA A 373 -4.34 5.90 -5.62
CA ALA A 373 -5.60 5.46 -6.24
C ALA A 373 -6.25 6.59 -7.06
N LEU A 374 -6.21 7.83 -6.57
CA LEU A 374 -6.66 9.00 -7.31
C LEU A 374 -5.84 9.23 -8.60
N ASP A 375 -4.50 9.13 -8.54
CA ASP A 375 -3.63 9.28 -9.72
C ASP A 375 -3.91 8.20 -10.78
N ARG A 376 -4.11 6.94 -10.33
CA ARG A 376 -4.51 5.84 -11.22
C ARG A 376 -5.87 6.10 -11.88
N LEU A 377 -6.87 6.54 -11.12
CA LEU A 377 -8.20 6.86 -11.65
C LEU A 377 -8.16 8.03 -12.64
N ALA A 378 -7.41 9.08 -12.36
CA ALA A 378 -7.22 10.21 -13.26
C ALA A 378 -6.53 9.82 -14.58
N SER A 379 -5.69 8.79 -14.57
CA SER A 379 -4.99 8.29 -15.75
C SER A 379 -5.89 7.44 -16.66
N LEU A 380 -7.09 7.04 -16.20
CA LEU A 380 -8.09 6.28 -16.96
C LEU A 380 -9.14 7.20 -17.63
N SER A 381 -9.15 8.49 -17.31
CA SER A 381 -10.05 9.51 -17.86
C SER A 381 -9.46 10.12 -19.12
#